data_efe0931139827a7422974def4f4c9384
#
_entry.id   efe0931139827a7422974def4f4c9384
#
_cell.length_a   1.000
_cell.length_b   1.000
_cell.length_c   1.000
_cell.angle_alpha   90.00
_cell.angle_beta   90.00
_cell.angle_gamma   90.00
#
_symmetry.space_group_name_H-M   'P 1'
#
loop_
_entity.id
_entity.type
_entity.pdbx_description
1 polymer ?
#
loop_
_entity_poly.entity_id
_entity_poly.type
_entity_poly.pdbx_seq_one_letter_code
_entity_poly.pdbx_strand_id
1 'polypeptide(L)'
;MWSEKPDARNGDLSSSCLERYQQIRYCRSSDGVQIAYAISGSGPPILRAAHWMSHLQYEWESPVWRHWIHSLSSKNTLIRYDERGNGLSDWNAGDLSFAAMVSDPESVIDATGVNGFPLLGVSQSCAVSVAYAVKHPERVSCLILYGGYAKG
;
A
#
# COMPACT_ATOMS: atom_id res chain seq x y z
N MET A 1 -29.09 5.85 30.19
CA MET A 1 -27.99 6.49 30.92
C MET A 1 -26.68 6.05 30.26
N TRP A 2 -26.23 6.83 29.25
CA TRP A 2 -24.99 6.62 28.50
C TRP A 2 -24.15 7.86 28.69
N SER A 3 -23.12 7.82 29.47
CA SER A 3 -22.04 8.79 29.46
C SER A 3 -20.77 8.10 29.88
N GLU A 4 -19.84 8.05 28.93
CA GLU A 4 -18.44 8.43 29.20
C GLU A 4 -17.67 8.37 27.89
N LYS A 5 -17.27 9.57 27.43
CA LYS A 5 -16.27 9.73 26.37
C LYS A 5 -14.90 9.38 26.95
N PRO A 6 -14.07 8.57 26.28
CA PRO A 6 -12.67 8.45 26.69
C PRO A 6 -11.92 9.72 26.32
N ASP A 7 -11.26 10.23 27.33
CA ASP A 7 -10.36 11.38 27.38
C ASP A 7 -9.20 11.23 26.37
N ALA A 8 -9.05 12.23 25.51
CA ALA A 8 -7.93 12.34 24.57
C ALA A 8 -6.67 12.74 25.35
N ARG A 9 -5.94 11.78 25.87
CA ARG A 9 -4.56 11.99 26.35
C ARG A 9 -3.59 11.49 25.31
N ASN A 10 -2.74 12.42 24.84
CA ASN A 10 -1.50 12.17 24.12
C ASN A 10 -0.70 11.06 24.84
N GLY A 11 -0.84 9.83 24.40
CA GLY A 11 -0.01 8.71 24.77
C GLY A 11 0.83 8.35 23.56
N ASP A 12 2.13 8.48 23.71
CA ASP A 12 3.15 7.89 22.86
C ASP A 12 2.76 6.41 22.61
N LEU A 13 2.20 6.13 21.43
CA LEU A 13 1.86 4.77 21.03
C LEU A 13 3.20 4.03 20.86
N SER A 14 3.58 3.24 21.86
CA SER A 14 4.78 2.41 21.82
C SER A 14 4.81 1.61 20.51
N SER A 15 5.99 1.43 19.93
CA SER A 15 6.20 0.69 18.68
C SER A 15 5.49 -0.67 18.64
N SER A 16 5.30 -1.31 19.79
CA SER A 16 4.55 -2.58 19.93
C SER A 16 3.05 -2.47 19.64
N CYS A 17 2.47 -1.27 19.69
CA CYS A 17 1.06 -1.04 19.37
C CYS A 17 0.85 -0.85 17.86
N LEU A 18 1.83 -0.24 17.17
CA LEU A 18 1.79 -0.01 15.71
C LEU A 18 1.91 -1.32 14.91
N GLU A 19 2.51 -2.35 15.47
CA GLU A 19 2.62 -3.68 14.84
C GLU A 19 1.29 -4.42 14.72
N ARG A 20 0.26 -4.02 15.48
CA ARG A 20 -1.05 -4.69 15.52
C ARG A 20 -2.12 -4.02 14.67
N TYR A 21 -1.87 -2.84 14.14
CA TYR A 21 -2.87 -2.06 13.42
C TYR A 21 -2.30 -1.50 12.13
N GLN A 22 -3.12 -1.48 11.10
CA GLN A 22 -2.84 -0.71 9.90
C GLN A 22 -3.49 0.67 10.02
N GLN A 23 -2.83 1.70 9.53
CA GLN A 23 -3.38 3.03 9.38
C GLN A 23 -3.82 3.23 7.93
N ILE A 24 -5.13 3.29 7.70
CA ILE A 24 -5.69 3.55 6.38
C ILE A 24 -5.75 5.06 6.16
N ARG A 25 -5.25 5.50 5.02
CA ARG A 25 -5.21 6.91 4.58
C ARG A 25 -5.59 6.98 3.11
N TYR A 26 -5.74 8.20 2.61
CA TYR A 26 -6.12 8.47 1.22
C TYR A 26 -5.21 9.53 0.62
N CYS A 27 -4.88 9.39 -0.65
CA CYS A 27 -4.23 10.41 -1.47
C CYS A 27 -5.00 10.56 -2.78
N ARG A 28 -4.64 11.56 -3.58
CA ARG A 28 -5.19 11.74 -4.93
C ARG A 28 -4.11 11.49 -5.97
N SER A 29 -4.44 10.69 -6.97
CA SER A 29 -3.61 10.53 -8.15
C SER A 29 -3.64 11.80 -9.02
N SER A 30 -2.73 11.89 -9.98
CA SER A 30 -2.59 13.05 -10.87
C SER A 30 -3.85 13.34 -11.69
N ASP A 31 -4.68 12.35 -11.96
CA ASP A 31 -5.97 12.45 -12.64
C ASP A 31 -7.16 12.66 -11.67
N GLY A 32 -6.87 12.83 -10.36
CA GLY A 32 -7.86 13.15 -9.34
C GLY A 32 -8.53 11.95 -8.68
N VAL A 33 -8.24 10.72 -9.08
CA VAL A 33 -8.76 9.50 -8.46
C VAL A 33 -8.26 9.38 -7.03
N GLN A 34 -9.16 9.09 -6.10
CA GLN A 34 -8.79 8.86 -4.70
C GLN A 34 -8.26 7.44 -4.52
N ILE A 35 -7.03 7.33 -4.07
CA ILE A 35 -6.34 6.05 -3.79
C ILE A 35 -6.26 5.85 -2.29
N ALA A 36 -6.79 4.73 -1.82
CA ALA A 36 -6.63 4.29 -0.44
C ALA A 36 -5.30 3.58 -0.26
N TYR A 37 -4.57 3.93 0.79
CA TYR A 37 -3.35 3.23 1.16
C TYR A 37 -3.28 2.96 2.65
N ALA A 38 -2.53 1.95 3.05
CA ALA A 38 -2.35 1.56 4.43
C ALA A 38 -0.87 1.52 4.79
N ILE A 39 -0.57 1.96 6.00
CA ILE A 39 0.75 1.85 6.61
C ILE A 39 0.64 0.94 7.83
N SER A 40 1.55 -0.02 7.97
CA SER A 40 1.61 -0.93 9.11
C SER A 40 3.05 -1.28 9.47
N GLY A 41 3.29 -1.59 10.73
CA GLY A 41 4.62 -1.91 11.24
C GLY A 41 5.52 -0.70 11.43
N SER A 42 6.79 -0.97 11.72
CA SER A 42 7.84 0.04 11.93
C SER A 42 9.19 -0.50 11.44
N GLY A 43 10.06 0.40 10.96
CA GLY A 43 11.36 0.06 10.40
C GLY A 43 11.56 0.59 8.99
N PRO A 44 12.52 0.05 8.22
CA PRO A 44 12.74 0.47 6.84
C PRO A 44 11.48 0.34 5.99
N PRO A 45 11.20 1.30 5.08
CA PRO A 45 10.00 1.26 4.25
C PRO A 45 10.08 0.14 3.21
N ILE A 46 8.93 -0.45 2.91
CA ILE A 46 8.72 -1.35 1.78
C ILE A 46 7.36 -1.05 1.17
N LEU A 47 7.28 -0.90 -0.15
CA LEU A 47 6.03 -0.77 -0.87
C LEU A 47 5.64 -2.13 -1.46
N ARG A 48 4.43 -2.59 -1.18
CA ARG A 48 3.78 -3.66 -1.94
C ARG A 48 2.81 -3.04 -2.94
N ALA A 49 3.08 -3.22 -4.22
CA ALA A 49 2.18 -2.78 -5.27
C ALA A 49 0.83 -3.50 -5.17
N ALA A 50 -0.24 -2.77 -5.45
CA ALA A 50 -1.58 -3.33 -5.48
C ALA A 50 -1.68 -4.43 -6.54
N HIS A 51 -2.34 -5.51 -6.20
CA HIS A 51 -2.66 -6.59 -7.12
C HIS A 51 -4.16 -6.61 -7.42
N TRP A 52 -4.55 -7.38 -8.40
CA TRP A 52 -5.94 -7.56 -8.78
C TRP A 52 -6.83 -7.93 -7.58
N MET A 53 -7.97 -7.25 -7.46
CA MET A 53 -8.93 -7.41 -6.37
C MET A 53 -8.34 -7.13 -4.97
N SER A 54 -7.44 -6.15 -4.86
CA SER A 54 -6.95 -5.71 -3.55
C SER A 54 -8.07 -5.08 -2.71
N HIS A 55 -8.00 -5.29 -1.41
CA HIS A 55 -8.86 -4.62 -0.43
C HIS A 55 -8.15 -4.58 0.92
N LEU A 56 -7.67 -3.41 1.32
CA LEU A 56 -6.80 -3.21 2.47
C LEU A 56 -7.35 -3.83 3.77
N GLN A 57 -8.65 -3.68 4.04
CA GLN A 57 -9.26 -4.24 5.26
C GLN A 57 -9.42 -5.75 5.18
N TYR A 58 -9.94 -6.27 4.07
CA TYR A 58 -10.15 -7.72 3.92
C TYR A 58 -8.83 -8.49 3.87
N GLU A 59 -7.80 -7.94 3.24
CA GLU A 59 -6.47 -8.55 3.22
C GLU A 59 -5.86 -8.65 4.62
N TRP A 60 -6.10 -7.64 5.46
CA TRP A 60 -5.59 -7.61 6.83
C TRP A 60 -6.07 -8.79 7.66
N GLU A 61 -7.30 -9.23 7.46
CA GLU A 61 -7.93 -10.34 8.16
C GLU A 61 -7.89 -11.66 7.39
N SER A 62 -7.59 -11.60 6.10
CA SER A 62 -7.62 -12.75 5.18
C SER A 62 -6.66 -13.86 5.62
N PRO A 63 -7.12 -15.12 5.68
CA PRO A 63 -6.24 -16.25 5.94
C PRO A 63 -5.15 -16.43 4.87
N VAL A 64 -5.36 -15.88 3.66
CA VAL A 64 -4.40 -15.92 2.55
C VAL A 64 -3.31 -14.86 2.71
N TRP A 65 -3.68 -13.61 3.07
CA TRP A 65 -2.77 -12.48 3.01
C TRP A 65 -2.23 -12.02 4.37
N ARG A 66 -2.98 -12.23 5.46
CA ARG A 66 -2.60 -11.67 6.77
C ARG A 66 -1.21 -12.08 7.23
N HIS A 67 -0.78 -13.33 6.98
CA HIS A 67 0.52 -13.80 7.42
C HIS A 67 1.68 -13.12 6.66
N TRP A 68 1.49 -12.80 5.36
CA TRP A 68 2.42 -12.00 4.59
C TRP A 68 2.52 -10.58 5.14
N ILE A 69 1.36 -9.96 5.37
CA ILE A 69 1.25 -8.58 5.87
C ILE A 69 1.92 -8.49 7.25
N HIS A 70 1.57 -9.39 8.17
CA HIS A 70 2.15 -9.39 9.52
C HIS A 70 3.65 -9.67 9.49
N SER A 71 4.10 -10.62 8.69
CA SER A 71 5.52 -10.95 8.55
C SER A 71 6.34 -9.78 8.00
N LEU A 72 5.84 -9.09 6.97
CA LEU A 72 6.50 -7.91 6.41
C LEU A 72 6.45 -6.73 7.38
N SER A 73 5.32 -6.50 8.06
CA SER A 73 5.16 -5.39 9.01
C SER A 73 5.96 -5.58 10.30
N SER A 74 6.37 -6.80 10.64
CA SER A 74 7.11 -7.07 11.88
C SER A 74 8.52 -6.46 11.91
N LYS A 75 9.08 -6.15 10.75
CA LYS A 75 10.45 -5.61 10.61
C LYS A 75 10.54 -4.40 9.69
N ASN A 76 9.43 -4.00 9.07
CA ASN A 76 9.40 -2.93 8.08
C ASN A 76 8.19 -2.02 8.30
N THR A 77 8.28 -0.80 7.83
CA THR A 77 7.12 0.03 7.55
C THR A 77 6.54 -0.40 6.21
N LEU A 78 5.53 -1.28 6.26
CA LEU A 78 4.87 -1.79 5.07
C LEU A 78 3.82 -0.80 4.58
N ILE A 79 3.97 -0.35 3.33
CA ILE A 79 3.02 0.50 2.61
C ILE A 79 2.32 -0.39 1.59
N ARG A 80 0.97 -0.35 1.58
CA ARG A 80 0.11 -1.03 0.61
C ARG A 80 -0.96 -0.07 0.14
N TYR A 81 -1.51 -0.28 -1.03
CA TYR A 81 -2.64 0.51 -1.52
C TYR A 81 -3.63 -0.39 -2.25
N ASP A 82 -4.86 0.08 -2.37
CA ASP A 82 -5.86 -0.53 -3.24
C ASP A 82 -5.76 0.08 -4.64
N GLU A 83 -5.74 -0.78 -5.64
CA GLU A 83 -5.76 -0.37 -7.03
C GLU A 83 -7.02 0.47 -7.32
N ARG A 84 -6.92 1.44 -8.21
CA ARG A 84 -8.09 2.19 -8.71
C ARG A 84 -9.17 1.23 -9.21
N GLY A 85 -10.42 1.50 -8.91
CA GLY A 85 -11.54 0.62 -9.20
C GLY A 85 -11.70 -0.54 -8.22
N ASN A 86 -10.88 -0.65 -7.18
CA ASN A 86 -10.93 -1.74 -6.22
C ASN A 86 -10.91 -1.25 -4.75
N GLY A 87 -11.31 -2.14 -3.86
CA GLY A 87 -11.17 -1.99 -2.43
C GLY A 87 -11.78 -0.71 -1.88
N LEU A 88 -10.95 0.08 -1.18
CA LEU A 88 -11.32 1.36 -0.60
C LEU A 88 -10.96 2.56 -1.50
N SER A 89 -10.30 2.33 -2.63
CA SER A 89 -10.05 3.36 -3.65
C SER A 89 -11.32 3.68 -4.43
N ASP A 90 -11.33 4.80 -5.16
CA ASP A 90 -12.47 5.18 -6.00
C ASP A 90 -12.80 4.09 -7.02
N TRP A 91 -14.04 3.62 -7.00
CA TRP A 91 -14.54 2.60 -7.92
C TRP A 91 -14.84 3.15 -9.31
N ASN A 92 -15.23 4.40 -9.40
CA ASN A 92 -15.51 5.09 -10.66
C ASN A 92 -14.27 5.89 -11.12
N ALA A 93 -13.20 5.20 -11.43
CA ALA A 93 -11.89 5.78 -11.70
C ALA A 93 -11.71 6.22 -13.17
N GLY A 94 -12.70 6.32 -13.99
CA GLY A 94 -12.63 6.84 -15.36
C GLY A 94 -11.57 6.19 -16.28
N ASP A 95 -10.30 6.26 -15.90
CA ASP A 95 -9.17 5.65 -16.61
C ASP A 95 -8.61 4.46 -15.83
N LEU A 96 -8.72 3.26 -16.39
CA LEU A 96 -8.18 2.00 -15.88
C LEU A 96 -7.00 1.50 -16.73
N SER A 97 -6.38 2.37 -17.51
CA SER A 97 -5.23 2.00 -18.34
C SER A 97 -4.02 1.59 -17.50
N PHE A 98 -3.14 0.80 -18.09
CA PHE A 98 -1.89 0.40 -17.46
C PHE A 98 -1.05 1.62 -17.02
N ALA A 99 -1.02 2.69 -17.82
CA ALA A 99 -0.31 3.92 -17.50
C ALA A 99 -0.89 4.59 -16.23
N ALA A 100 -2.21 4.62 -16.09
CA ALA A 100 -2.87 5.13 -14.91
C ALA A 100 -2.55 4.28 -13.66
N MET A 101 -2.54 2.95 -13.79
CA MET A 101 -2.14 2.03 -12.70
C MET A 101 -0.67 2.21 -12.28
N VAL A 102 0.22 2.56 -13.21
CA VAL A 102 1.63 2.87 -12.88
C VAL A 102 1.77 4.21 -12.15
N SER A 103 0.85 5.16 -12.34
CA SER A 103 0.87 6.46 -11.65
C SER A 103 0.33 6.40 -10.22
N ASP A 104 -0.47 5.40 -9.87
CA ASP A 104 -1.04 5.27 -8.53
C ASP A 104 0.02 5.13 -7.42
N PRO A 105 1.02 4.22 -7.54
CA PRO A 105 2.10 4.13 -6.56
C PRO A 105 2.94 5.41 -6.45
N GLU A 106 3.04 6.24 -7.50
CA GLU A 106 3.70 7.55 -7.43
C GLU A 106 2.99 8.43 -6.39
N SER A 107 1.67 8.56 -6.52
CA SER A 107 0.84 9.37 -5.63
C SER A 107 0.86 8.87 -4.19
N VAL A 108 0.87 7.55 -3.99
CA VAL A 108 0.98 6.93 -2.67
C VAL A 108 2.33 7.24 -2.03
N ILE A 109 3.42 7.06 -2.76
CA ILE A 109 4.78 7.32 -2.25
C ILE A 109 4.98 8.80 -1.95
N ASP A 110 4.51 9.69 -2.83
CA ASP A 110 4.57 11.14 -2.58
C ASP A 110 3.80 11.52 -1.31
N ALA A 111 2.63 10.92 -1.08
CA ALA A 111 1.83 11.15 0.14
C ALA A 111 2.50 10.62 1.42
N THR A 112 3.34 9.61 1.33
CA THR A 112 4.08 9.07 2.48
C THR A 112 5.38 9.80 2.76
N GLY A 113 5.92 10.54 1.81
CA GLY A 113 7.22 11.21 1.89
C GLY A 113 8.42 10.25 1.92
N VAL A 114 8.23 9.00 1.56
CA VAL A 114 9.29 7.97 1.56
C VAL A 114 10.16 8.14 0.31
N ASN A 115 11.48 8.11 0.53
CA ASN A 115 12.46 8.14 -0.55
C ASN A 115 13.36 6.90 -0.46
N GLY A 116 13.35 6.09 -1.51
CA GLY A 116 14.15 4.88 -1.59
C GLY A 116 13.56 3.71 -0.80
N PHE A 117 13.01 2.73 -1.50
CA PHE A 117 12.35 1.59 -0.89
C PHE A 117 12.43 0.34 -1.79
N PRO A 118 12.43 -0.86 -1.19
CA PRO A 118 12.13 -2.09 -1.91
C PRO A 118 10.69 -2.07 -2.42
N LEU A 119 10.49 -2.46 -3.67
CA LEU A 119 9.18 -2.59 -4.31
C LEU A 119 8.85 -4.06 -4.53
N LEU A 120 7.77 -4.51 -3.89
CA LEU A 120 7.25 -5.87 -4.02
C LEU A 120 6.05 -5.91 -4.97
N GLY A 121 6.21 -6.59 -6.09
CA GLY A 121 5.13 -6.94 -7.01
C GLY A 121 4.73 -8.40 -6.85
N VAL A 122 3.42 -8.66 -6.82
CA VAL A 122 2.84 -10.00 -6.72
C VAL A 122 1.90 -10.23 -7.89
N SER A 123 2.10 -11.31 -8.65
CA SER A 123 1.24 -11.66 -9.80
C SER A 123 1.12 -10.50 -10.80
N GLN A 124 -0.07 -10.00 -11.07
CA GLN A 124 -0.33 -8.89 -12.00
C GLN A 124 0.46 -7.62 -11.66
N SER A 125 0.63 -7.29 -10.38
CA SER A 125 1.37 -6.09 -9.99
C SER A 125 2.87 -6.15 -10.31
N CYS A 126 3.41 -7.29 -10.71
CA CYS A 126 4.78 -7.38 -11.19
C CYS A 126 5.02 -6.47 -12.41
N ALA A 127 4.08 -6.42 -13.35
CA ALA A 127 4.19 -5.57 -14.53
C ALA A 127 4.18 -4.07 -14.16
N VAL A 128 3.27 -3.67 -13.27
CA VAL A 128 3.22 -2.30 -12.72
C VAL A 128 4.51 -1.96 -11.99
N SER A 129 5.02 -2.89 -11.16
CA SER A 129 6.25 -2.70 -10.39
C SER A 129 7.48 -2.52 -11.28
N VAL A 130 7.59 -3.30 -12.36
CA VAL A 130 8.67 -3.15 -13.35
C VAL A 130 8.59 -1.79 -14.04
N ALA A 131 7.39 -1.40 -14.51
CA ALA A 131 7.20 -0.12 -15.19
C ALA A 131 7.49 1.06 -14.26
N TYR A 132 7.05 0.99 -13.00
CA TYR A 132 7.37 1.97 -11.98
C TYR A 132 8.88 2.08 -11.73
N ALA A 133 9.57 0.95 -11.56
CA ALA A 133 11.02 0.92 -11.31
C ALA A 133 11.83 1.48 -12.49
N VAL A 134 11.38 1.23 -13.72
CA VAL A 134 11.99 1.83 -14.92
C VAL A 134 11.80 3.34 -14.96
N LYS A 135 10.61 3.82 -14.55
CA LYS A 135 10.28 5.25 -14.54
C LYS A 135 10.99 6.01 -13.40
N HIS A 136 11.19 5.34 -12.26
CA HIS A 136 11.73 5.92 -11.02
C HIS A 136 12.90 5.08 -10.45
N PRO A 137 13.99 4.87 -11.22
CA PRO A 137 15.10 4.03 -10.77
C PRO A 137 15.78 4.57 -9.50
N GLU A 138 15.69 5.87 -9.25
CA GLU A 138 16.24 6.53 -8.07
C GLU A 138 15.44 6.23 -6.79
N ARG A 139 14.16 5.82 -6.92
CA ARG A 139 13.28 5.53 -5.77
C ARG A 139 13.27 4.06 -5.39
N VAL A 140 13.55 3.15 -6.32
CA VAL A 140 13.47 1.70 -6.08
C VAL A 140 14.84 1.13 -5.76
N SER A 141 15.09 0.86 -4.48
CA SER A 141 16.36 0.29 -4.03
C SER A 141 16.51 -1.20 -4.37
N CYS A 142 15.38 -1.92 -4.46
CA CYS A 142 15.32 -3.33 -4.80
C CYS A 142 13.93 -3.65 -5.39
N LEU A 143 13.89 -4.45 -6.45
CA LEU A 143 12.65 -4.94 -7.05
C LEU A 143 12.48 -6.43 -6.73
N ILE A 144 11.38 -6.77 -6.06
CA ILE A 144 11.03 -8.13 -5.67
C ILE A 144 9.78 -8.53 -6.46
N LEU A 145 9.88 -9.56 -7.28
CA LEU A 145 8.79 -10.05 -8.12
C LEU A 145 8.42 -11.48 -7.73
N TYR A 146 7.16 -11.68 -7.35
CA TYR A 146 6.66 -12.99 -6.95
C TYR A 146 5.50 -13.43 -7.83
N GLY A 147 5.68 -14.54 -8.53
CA GLY A 147 4.63 -15.12 -9.37
C GLY A 147 4.23 -14.24 -10.56
N GLY A 148 5.14 -13.39 -11.03
CA GLY A 148 4.92 -12.54 -12.19
C GLY A 148 5.02 -13.32 -13.50
N TYR A 149 4.46 -12.74 -14.57
CA TYR A 149 4.52 -13.28 -15.92
C TYR A 149 4.93 -12.18 -16.91
N ALA A 150 5.71 -12.56 -17.92
CA ALA A 150 6.21 -11.61 -18.91
C ALA A 150 5.23 -11.38 -20.07
N LYS A 151 4.28 -12.29 -20.26
CA LYS A 151 3.27 -12.23 -21.31
C LYS A 151 2.00 -12.93 -20.82
N GLY A 152 0.87 -12.24 -20.89
CA GLY A 152 -0.46 -12.74 -20.58
C GLY A 152 -1.21 -13.10 -21.85
#